data_f2922be1f1c21f2c287b2d77fe49c4fe
#
_entry.id   f2922be1f1c21f2c287b2d77fe49c4fe
#
_cell.length_a   1.000
_cell.length_b   1.000
_cell.length_c   1.000
_cell.angle_alpha   90.00
_cell.angle_beta   90.00
_cell.angle_gamma   90.00
#
_symmetry.space_group_name_H-M   'P 1'
#
loop_
_entity.id
_entity.type
_entity.pdbx_description
1 polymer ?
#
loop_
_entity_poly.entity_id
_entity_poly.type
_entity_poly.pdbx_seq_one_letter_code
_entity_poly.pdbx_strand_id
1 'polypeptide(L)'
;MKIFRRPDLLFGPSGSCFDGFHAFATNGSTAYLYRFSYVQSALREKMRAGAPHGGEIAYVFGTLTAGRGVTPSAEDTAVSRMAHSYWVNFATNGDPNGPGLPNWPPHDPKKDLIFEFKPDGSAGAGPDPRKARLDVTQLNTEAGKRSDF
;
A
#
# COMPACT_ATOMS: atom_id res chain seq x y z
N MET A 1 16.41 1.30 -25.22
CA MET A 1 15.94 0.28 -24.27
C MET A 1 16.75 0.43 -22.99
N LYS A 2 16.24 1.21 -22.03
CA LYS A 2 16.91 1.38 -20.72
C LYS A 2 16.51 0.21 -19.84
N ILE A 3 17.48 -0.65 -19.54
CA ILE A 3 17.32 -1.76 -18.59
C ILE A 3 17.23 -1.13 -17.20
N PHE A 4 16.07 -1.27 -16.56
CA PHE A 4 15.84 -0.87 -15.18
C PHE A 4 16.79 -1.63 -14.24
N ARG A 5 17.80 -0.97 -13.75
CA ARG A 5 18.72 -1.44 -12.72
C ARG A 5 18.49 -0.74 -11.38
N ARG A 6 17.23 -0.69 -10.93
CA ARG A 6 16.93 -0.42 -9.51
C ARG A 6 15.62 -1.13 -9.17
N PRO A 7 15.57 -1.93 -8.14
CA PRO A 7 14.30 -2.44 -7.63
C PRO A 7 13.61 -1.32 -6.85
N ASP A 8 12.84 -0.50 -7.54
CA ASP A 8 11.85 0.34 -6.89
C ASP A 8 10.69 -0.58 -6.53
N LEU A 9 10.32 -0.63 -5.27
CA LEU A 9 9.39 -1.62 -4.76
C LEU A 9 8.12 -0.95 -4.23
N LEU A 10 6.96 -1.44 -4.70
CA LEU A 10 5.65 -1.18 -4.12
C LEU A 10 5.30 -2.31 -3.16
N PHE A 11 5.03 -2.01 -1.90
CA PHE A 11 4.70 -3.02 -0.92
C PHE A 11 3.47 -2.65 -0.07
N GLY A 12 2.63 -3.66 0.19
CA GLY A 12 1.62 -3.62 1.24
C GLY A 12 2.19 -4.15 2.56
N PRO A 13 1.75 -3.66 3.70
CA PRO A 13 2.36 -3.95 4.97
C PRO A 13 1.97 -5.31 5.55
N SER A 14 2.89 -6.24 5.57
CA SER A 14 2.98 -7.30 6.59
C SER A 14 4.18 -6.98 7.48
N GLY A 15 4.10 -7.24 8.80
CA GLY A 15 5.06 -6.76 9.79
C GLY A 15 6.54 -7.07 9.54
N SER A 16 6.89 -8.09 8.73
CA SER A 16 8.26 -8.43 8.35
C SER A 16 8.80 -7.62 7.16
N CYS A 17 7.93 -6.89 6.45
CA CYS A 17 8.34 -6.05 5.33
C CYS A 17 8.90 -4.69 5.77
N PHE A 18 8.55 -4.22 6.98
CA PHE A 18 8.89 -2.88 7.45
C PHE A 18 10.42 -2.68 7.56
N ASP A 19 11.16 -3.67 8.07
CA ASP A 19 12.63 -3.61 8.16
C ASP A 19 13.30 -3.52 6.79
N GLY A 20 12.75 -4.20 5.78
CA GLY A 20 13.24 -4.13 4.40
C GLY A 20 13.11 -2.73 3.79
N PHE A 21 12.03 -1.99 4.08
CA PHE A 21 11.80 -0.65 3.57
C PHE A 21 12.77 0.39 4.10
N HIS A 22 13.03 0.35 5.41
CA HIS A 22 14.02 1.22 6.02
C HIS A 22 15.40 1.00 5.38
N ALA A 23 15.77 -0.26 5.11
CA ALA A 23 17.02 -0.58 4.46
C ALA A 23 17.11 -0.04 3.01
N PHE A 24 16.02 -0.09 2.25
CA PHE A 24 15.99 0.46 0.89
C PHE A 24 16.05 1.98 0.86
N ALA A 25 15.25 2.65 1.71
CA ALA A 25 15.24 4.11 1.79
C ALA A 25 16.57 4.68 2.30
N THR A 26 17.24 4.00 3.23
CA THR A 26 18.56 4.40 3.74
C THR A 26 19.67 4.20 2.71
N ASN A 27 19.51 3.28 1.76
CA ASN A 27 20.47 3.06 0.66
C ASN A 27 20.24 3.98 -0.55
N GLY A 28 19.40 5.02 -0.42
CA GLY A 28 19.13 5.99 -1.46
C GLY A 28 18.22 5.49 -2.59
N SER A 29 17.51 4.38 -2.39
CA SER A 29 16.46 3.91 -3.31
C SER A 29 15.13 4.57 -2.95
N THR A 30 14.36 4.94 -3.98
CA THR A 30 13.00 5.47 -3.78
C THR A 30 12.05 4.31 -3.49
N ALA A 31 11.31 4.39 -2.38
CA ALA A 31 10.29 3.44 -2.02
C ALA A 31 8.95 4.15 -1.76
N TYR A 32 7.85 3.50 -2.08
CA TYR A 32 6.50 4.02 -1.87
C TYR A 32 5.73 3.05 -0.97
N LEU A 33 5.33 3.53 0.20
CA LEU A 33 4.63 2.72 1.20
C LEU A 33 3.14 2.99 1.14
N TYR A 34 2.33 1.92 1.10
CA TYR A 34 0.88 2.06 1.07
C TYR A 34 0.16 1.11 2.02
N ARG A 35 -1.08 1.47 2.29
CA ARG A 35 -2.08 0.64 2.93
C ARG A 35 -3.36 0.64 2.11
N PHE A 36 -3.92 -0.54 1.90
CA PHE A 36 -5.23 -0.69 1.27
C PHE A 36 -6.27 -1.06 2.33
N SER A 37 -7.12 -0.11 2.68
CA SER A 37 -8.18 -0.27 3.70
C SER A 37 -9.57 -0.33 3.10
N TYR A 38 -9.69 -0.10 1.79
CA TYR A 38 -10.97 -0.10 1.11
C TYR A 38 -11.53 -1.52 0.97
N VAL A 39 -12.80 -1.69 1.31
CA VAL A 39 -13.56 -2.91 1.11
C VAL A 39 -14.65 -2.64 0.08
N GLN A 40 -14.79 -3.54 -0.90
CA GLN A 40 -15.84 -3.45 -1.92
C GLN A 40 -17.22 -3.24 -1.28
N SER A 41 -17.98 -2.28 -1.79
CA SER A 41 -19.22 -1.79 -1.18
C SER A 41 -20.17 -2.91 -0.78
N ALA A 42 -20.39 -3.88 -1.65
CA ALA A 42 -21.28 -5.02 -1.39
C ALA A 42 -20.74 -6.05 -0.36
N LEU A 43 -19.45 -5.94 0.02
CA LEU A 43 -18.81 -6.88 0.96
C LEU A 43 -18.58 -6.27 2.34
N ARG A 44 -18.83 -4.97 2.55
CA ARG A 44 -18.56 -4.25 3.81
C ARG A 44 -19.20 -4.91 5.02
N GLU A 45 -20.46 -5.36 4.90
CA GLU A 45 -21.16 -6.04 6.00
C GLU A 45 -20.54 -7.38 6.40
N LYS A 46 -19.95 -8.09 5.43
CA LYS A 46 -19.28 -9.38 5.65
C LYS A 46 -17.83 -9.22 6.10
N MET A 47 -17.20 -8.11 5.74
CA MET A 47 -15.78 -7.86 5.98
C MET A 47 -15.56 -6.71 6.98
N ARG A 48 -16.24 -6.77 8.12
CA ARG A 48 -16.15 -5.72 9.17
C ARG A 48 -14.76 -5.57 9.78
N ALA A 49 -13.91 -6.58 9.65
CA ALA A 49 -12.51 -6.54 10.09
C ALA A 49 -11.60 -5.72 9.15
N GLY A 50 -12.11 -5.25 8.01
CA GLY A 50 -11.36 -4.49 7.00
C GLY A 50 -10.99 -5.29 5.76
N ALA A 51 -10.16 -4.70 4.90
CA ALA A 51 -9.71 -5.32 3.67
C ALA A 51 -8.85 -6.57 3.96
N PRO A 52 -9.14 -7.71 3.31
CA PRO A 52 -8.34 -8.91 3.48
C PRO A 52 -6.98 -8.78 2.77
N HIS A 53 -6.03 -9.65 3.12
CA HIS A 53 -4.77 -9.77 2.40
C HIS A 53 -5.02 -10.03 0.90
N GLY A 54 -4.34 -9.29 0.03
CA GLY A 54 -4.52 -9.37 -1.43
C GLY A 54 -5.85 -8.76 -1.93
N GLY A 55 -6.59 -8.07 -1.05
CA GLY A 55 -7.84 -7.40 -1.42
C GLY A 55 -7.69 -6.35 -2.51
N GLU A 56 -6.53 -5.72 -2.60
CA GLU A 56 -6.17 -4.69 -3.58
C GLU A 56 -5.96 -5.24 -5.00
N ILE A 57 -5.63 -6.51 -5.16
CA ILE A 57 -5.24 -7.10 -6.45
C ILE A 57 -6.28 -6.85 -7.54
N ALA A 58 -7.55 -7.07 -7.24
CA ALA A 58 -8.63 -6.86 -8.21
C ALA A 58 -8.80 -5.38 -8.61
N TYR A 59 -8.47 -4.45 -7.72
CA TYR A 59 -8.50 -3.01 -7.98
C TYR A 59 -7.33 -2.60 -8.88
N VAL A 60 -6.14 -3.05 -8.54
CA VAL A 60 -4.91 -2.76 -9.30
C VAL A 60 -5.00 -3.26 -10.74
N PHE A 61 -5.53 -4.45 -10.95
CA PHE A 61 -5.65 -5.05 -12.28
C PHE A 61 -6.99 -4.76 -12.99
N GLY A 62 -7.89 -3.99 -12.37
CA GLY A 62 -9.19 -3.65 -12.97
C GLY A 62 -10.10 -4.87 -13.18
N THR A 63 -9.95 -5.91 -12.37
CA THR A 63 -10.64 -7.20 -12.50
C THR A 63 -11.75 -7.40 -11.47
N LEU A 64 -12.40 -6.33 -11.00
CA LEU A 64 -13.42 -6.37 -9.94
C LEU A 64 -14.61 -7.27 -10.28
N THR A 65 -14.95 -7.41 -11.56
CA THR A 65 -16.06 -8.24 -12.04
C THR A 65 -15.69 -9.71 -12.24
N ALA A 66 -14.39 -10.03 -12.27
CA ALA A 66 -13.93 -11.37 -12.58
C ALA A 66 -14.20 -12.36 -11.42
N GLY A 67 -15.12 -13.29 -11.62
CA GLY A 67 -15.28 -14.47 -10.79
C GLY A 67 -15.93 -14.30 -9.41
N ARG A 68 -16.43 -13.09 -9.06
CA ARG A 68 -16.98 -12.84 -7.72
C ARG A 68 -18.49 -12.75 -7.62
N GLY A 69 -19.22 -12.77 -8.75
CA GLY A 69 -20.69 -12.67 -8.76
C GLY A 69 -21.27 -11.37 -8.14
N VAL A 70 -20.42 -10.37 -7.93
CA VAL A 70 -20.78 -9.09 -7.31
C VAL A 70 -20.54 -7.97 -8.31
N THR A 71 -21.57 -7.17 -8.56
CA THR A 71 -21.44 -5.98 -9.41
C THR A 71 -20.76 -4.86 -8.63
N PRO A 72 -19.64 -4.31 -9.12
CA PRO A 72 -18.98 -3.18 -8.48
C PRO A 72 -19.85 -1.94 -8.53
N SER A 73 -19.86 -1.15 -7.45
CA SER A 73 -20.49 0.17 -7.41
C SER A 73 -19.68 1.19 -8.22
N ALA A 74 -20.24 2.39 -8.40
CA ALA A 74 -19.51 3.51 -8.99
C ALA A 74 -18.28 3.88 -8.16
N GLU A 75 -18.39 3.82 -6.83
CA GLU A 75 -17.29 4.05 -5.89
C GLU A 75 -16.20 2.99 -6.04
N ASP A 76 -16.57 1.69 -6.07
CA ASP A 76 -15.62 0.59 -6.28
C ASP A 76 -14.83 0.78 -7.59
N THR A 77 -15.54 1.19 -8.64
CA THR A 77 -14.94 1.46 -9.95
C THR A 77 -13.99 2.65 -9.93
N ALA A 78 -14.34 3.72 -9.20
CA ALA A 78 -13.48 4.89 -9.04
C ALA A 78 -12.19 4.56 -8.28
N VAL A 79 -12.29 3.81 -7.17
CA VAL A 79 -11.12 3.33 -6.42
C VAL A 79 -10.24 2.42 -7.29
N SER A 80 -10.84 1.54 -8.09
CA SER A 80 -10.10 0.68 -9.00
C SER A 80 -9.34 1.46 -10.06
N ARG A 81 -9.96 2.46 -10.69
CA ARG A 81 -9.28 3.33 -11.67
C ARG A 81 -8.11 4.05 -11.03
N MET A 82 -8.31 4.61 -9.84
CA MET A 82 -7.26 5.31 -9.11
C MET A 82 -6.09 4.37 -8.76
N ALA A 83 -6.35 3.21 -8.16
CA ALA A 83 -5.33 2.22 -7.85
C ALA A 83 -4.59 1.77 -9.12
N HIS A 84 -5.30 1.40 -10.16
CA HIS A 84 -4.71 1.00 -11.46
C HIS A 84 -3.77 2.08 -12.01
N SER A 85 -4.19 3.36 -11.97
CA SER A 85 -3.38 4.47 -12.47
C SER A 85 -2.06 4.61 -11.72
N TYR A 86 -2.05 4.50 -10.40
CA TYR A 86 -0.81 4.53 -9.62
C TYR A 86 0.15 3.41 -10.02
N TRP A 87 -0.34 2.18 -10.17
CA TRP A 87 0.51 1.04 -10.54
C TRP A 87 1.05 1.16 -11.96
N VAL A 88 0.23 1.63 -12.92
CA VAL A 88 0.67 1.89 -14.29
C VAL A 88 1.74 2.97 -14.34
N ASN A 89 1.53 4.09 -13.63
CA ASN A 89 2.52 5.17 -13.57
C ASN A 89 3.83 4.68 -12.98
N PHE A 90 3.76 3.96 -11.85
CA PHE A 90 4.95 3.40 -11.21
C PHE A 90 5.69 2.41 -12.10
N ALA A 91 4.98 1.48 -12.74
CA ALA A 91 5.58 0.51 -13.65
C ALA A 91 6.23 1.16 -14.88
N THR A 92 5.71 2.32 -15.32
CA THR A 92 6.21 3.03 -16.48
C THR A 92 7.38 3.96 -16.15
N ASN A 93 7.30 4.66 -15.02
CA ASN A 93 8.19 5.80 -14.72
C ASN A 93 8.99 5.62 -13.42
N GLY A 94 8.66 4.64 -12.57
CA GLY A 94 9.21 4.51 -11.21
C GLY A 94 8.61 5.53 -10.22
N ASP A 95 7.59 6.28 -10.63
CA ASP A 95 6.85 7.24 -9.82
C ASP A 95 5.34 6.95 -9.96
N PRO A 96 4.59 6.67 -8.86
CA PRO A 96 3.17 6.39 -8.93
C PRO A 96 2.34 7.63 -9.24
N ASN A 97 2.86 8.82 -9.05
CA ASN A 97 2.12 10.06 -9.19
C ASN A 97 1.73 10.39 -10.64
N GLY A 98 0.65 11.12 -10.81
CA GLY A 98 0.17 11.54 -12.13
C GLY A 98 -0.98 12.54 -12.05
N PRO A 99 -1.38 13.14 -13.18
CA PRO A 99 -2.45 14.15 -13.21
C PRO A 99 -3.76 13.61 -12.63
N GLY A 100 -4.39 14.40 -11.77
CA GLY A 100 -5.69 14.07 -11.16
C GLY A 100 -5.63 13.05 -10.02
N LEU A 101 -4.45 12.55 -9.66
CA LEU A 101 -4.25 11.66 -8.53
C LEU A 101 -3.80 12.44 -7.28
N PRO A 102 -4.28 12.08 -6.07
CA PRO A 102 -3.69 12.55 -4.83
C PRO A 102 -2.19 12.26 -4.76
N ASN A 103 -1.41 13.20 -4.20
CA ASN A 103 0.03 13.03 -4.11
C ASN A 103 0.42 11.86 -3.19
N TRP A 104 1.15 10.91 -3.73
CA TRP A 104 1.75 9.79 -3.00
C TRP A 104 3.24 10.09 -2.83
N PRO A 105 3.68 10.58 -1.67
CA PRO A 105 5.08 10.93 -1.45
C PRO A 105 5.96 9.67 -1.35
N PRO A 106 7.23 9.77 -1.74
CA PRO A 106 8.21 8.75 -1.39
C PRO A 106 8.25 8.54 0.12
N HIS A 107 8.51 7.31 0.53
CA HIS A 107 8.65 6.99 1.95
C HIS A 107 9.87 7.71 2.55
N ASP A 108 9.62 8.49 3.59
CA ASP A 108 10.63 9.14 4.41
C ASP A 108 10.63 8.50 5.80
N PRO A 109 11.68 7.75 6.18
CA PRO A 109 11.75 7.08 7.48
C PRO A 109 11.62 8.03 8.68
N LYS A 110 11.91 9.32 8.48
CA LYS A 110 11.82 10.33 9.55
C LYS A 110 10.39 10.86 9.74
N LYS A 111 9.55 10.76 8.74
CA LYS A 111 8.17 11.29 8.77
C LYS A 111 7.11 10.25 9.06
N ASP A 112 7.44 8.98 8.82
CA ASP A 112 6.57 7.84 9.11
C ASP A 112 5.17 7.95 8.48
N LEU A 113 5.12 8.49 7.27
CA LEU A 113 3.90 8.66 6.51
C LEU A 113 3.63 7.44 5.65
N ILE A 114 2.37 7.04 5.59
CA ILE A 114 1.88 5.99 4.70
C ILE A 114 0.82 6.56 3.75
N PHE A 115 0.79 6.09 2.50
CA PHE A 115 -0.30 6.40 1.60
C PHE A 115 -1.44 5.40 1.80
N GLU A 116 -2.65 5.85 2.09
CA GLU A 116 -3.77 4.97 2.37
C GLU A 116 -4.89 5.12 1.33
N PHE A 117 -5.32 3.99 0.75
CA PHE A 117 -6.62 3.85 0.10
C PHE A 117 -7.66 3.59 1.18
N LYS A 118 -8.41 4.62 1.53
CA LYS A 118 -9.24 4.65 2.73
C LYS A 118 -10.57 3.92 2.56
N PRO A 119 -11.24 3.55 3.67
CA PRO A 119 -12.55 2.88 3.62
C PRO A 119 -13.65 3.68 2.94
N ASP A 120 -13.54 5.01 2.88
CA ASP A 120 -14.49 5.93 2.24
C ASP A 120 -14.24 6.13 0.73
N GLY A 121 -13.29 5.39 0.15
CA GLY A 121 -12.92 5.48 -1.26
C GLY A 121 -11.97 6.63 -1.60
N SER A 122 -11.61 7.48 -0.64
CA SER A 122 -10.56 8.48 -0.83
C SER A 122 -9.17 7.87 -0.68
N ALA A 123 -8.15 8.60 -1.12
CA ALA A 123 -6.75 8.20 -0.88
C ALA A 123 -5.91 9.41 -0.50
N GLY A 124 -4.82 9.17 0.22
CA GLY A 124 -3.89 10.23 0.59
C GLY A 124 -2.84 9.78 1.60
N ALA A 125 -1.77 10.57 1.69
CA ALA A 125 -0.70 10.34 2.65
C ALA A 125 -1.08 10.88 4.04
N GLY A 126 -0.70 10.13 5.08
CA GLY A 126 -0.92 10.50 6.48
C GLY A 126 -0.15 9.60 7.43
N PRO A 127 -0.23 9.86 8.74
CA PRO A 127 0.36 8.96 9.75
C PRO A 127 -0.25 7.55 9.64
N ASP A 128 0.58 6.50 9.82
CA ASP A 128 0.04 5.13 9.86
C ASP A 128 -0.82 4.96 11.13
N PRO A 129 -2.13 4.67 11.00
CA PRO A 129 -3.00 4.48 12.17
C PRO A 129 -2.62 3.24 13.01
N ARG A 130 -1.73 2.39 12.50
CA ARG A 130 -1.21 1.21 13.21
C ARG A 130 0.17 1.42 13.80
N LYS A 131 0.75 2.62 13.68
CA LYS A 131 2.12 2.90 14.11
C LYS A 131 2.41 2.36 15.50
N ALA A 132 1.60 2.66 16.49
CA ALA A 132 1.80 2.21 17.87
C ALA A 132 1.91 0.67 17.99
N ARG A 133 1.10 -0.07 17.21
CA ARG A 133 1.15 -1.54 17.17
C ARG A 133 2.41 -2.05 16.46
N LEU A 134 2.82 -1.39 15.39
CA LEU A 134 4.03 -1.74 14.63
C LEU A 134 5.28 -1.49 15.46
N ASP A 135 5.34 -0.37 16.17
CA ASP A 135 6.44 -0.03 17.08
C ASP A 135 6.65 -1.11 18.17
N VAL A 136 5.56 -1.60 18.77
CA VAL A 136 5.63 -2.72 19.77
C VAL A 136 6.17 -4.00 19.11
N THR A 137 5.74 -4.30 17.87
CA THR A 137 6.23 -5.48 17.16
C THR A 137 7.73 -5.36 16.86
N GLN A 138 8.17 -4.19 16.43
CA GLN A 138 9.59 -3.92 16.16
C GLN A 138 10.44 -4.07 17.43
N LEU A 139 10.03 -3.45 18.54
CA LEU A 139 10.72 -3.55 19.82
C LEU A 139 10.87 -5.00 20.28
N ASN A 140 9.82 -5.82 20.14
CA ASN A 140 9.87 -7.24 20.48
C ASN A 140 10.85 -8.03 19.58
N THR A 141 10.90 -7.70 18.30
CA THR A 141 11.84 -8.34 17.35
C THR A 141 13.28 -7.98 17.67
N GLU A 142 13.55 -6.72 18.03
CA GLU A 142 14.87 -6.25 18.43
C GLU A 142 15.32 -6.85 19.76
N ALA A 143 14.40 -6.99 20.73
CA ALA A 143 14.67 -7.65 22.01
C ALA A 143 14.99 -9.14 21.82
N GLY A 144 14.26 -9.85 20.96
CA GLY A 144 14.55 -11.25 20.61
C GLY A 144 15.92 -11.45 19.98
N LYS A 145 16.33 -10.58 19.07
CA LYS A 145 17.68 -10.62 18.45
C LYS A 145 18.82 -10.38 19.46
N ARG A 146 18.57 -9.71 20.58
CA ARG A 146 19.57 -9.48 21.65
C ARG A 146 19.72 -10.65 22.63
N SER A 147 18.75 -11.55 22.69
CA SER A 147 18.79 -12.72 23.58
C SER A 147 19.49 -13.94 22.97
N ASP A 148 19.85 -13.89 21.68
CA ASP A 148 20.50 -14.99 20.96
C ASP A 148 22.03 -14.83 20.85
N PHE A 149 22.60 -13.91 21.66
CA PHE A 149 24.05 -13.71 21.87
C PHE A 149 24.37 -13.87 23.39
#